data_7f9e4f106455ff3e8a6279e0d5bc2c07
#
_entry.id   7f9e4f106455ff3e8a6279e0d5bc2c07
#
_cell.length_a   1.000
_cell.length_b   1.000
_cell.length_c   1.000
_cell.angle_alpha   90.00
_cell.angle_beta   90.00
_cell.angle_gamma   90.00
#
_symmetry.space_group_name_H-M   'P 1'
#
loop_
_entity.id
_entity.type
_entity.pdbx_description
1 polymer ?
#
loop_
_entity_poly.entity_id
_entity_poly.type
_entity_poly.pdbx_seq_one_letter_code
_entity_poly.pdbx_strand_id
1 'polypeptide(L)'
;MVRAMNLRAALLLMCVTAPAWAQPRTLSDALSLAYSNNPALQASRAQLRATDEGVPQALSGWRPQIVVSGAVGYGDGSFRSSAGGNVRNTRNNRDIFSEQATLTQPIYRGGATRAGTSQADNRVFAQRARLIASEQQVFNDTVNAFVGVIQAQQILQLNINNEQVLARQLQATNDRFRVGEITRTDVAQAEAALAGARAQRQTGEGNLQTSRATYRRQVGELPEQLIEPQPLKVPLKNQNEAAQLASQNNPNVIAALFDNAGARDAIDLAFAQLMPQLSLQAQAARNDNSSIASQRVIGGQVLLNASVPIYQGGAEYSRVRQARQGEQQARRTVEDARRQAIQQATQAWETLAAARFTIESTRAQIRANQIALEGVQREAIVGSRTTLDVLNAEQALLNSRVTLVQNLSNLVTASYTVAAAIGRLTARDLGLNVALYDETAYYDAVRGKLWGTGDAATEQPGR
;
A
#
# COMPACT_ATOMS: atom_id res chain seq x y z
N MET A 1 12.26 -44.11 -61.09
CA MET A 1 12.31 -45.06 -59.95
C MET A 1 12.36 -44.23 -58.68
N VAL A 2 11.22 -44.07 -58.03
CA VAL A 2 11.01 -43.20 -56.87
C VAL A 2 10.88 -44.11 -55.67
N ARG A 3 11.73 -43.96 -54.67
CA ARG A 3 11.60 -44.61 -53.36
C ARG A 3 10.92 -43.63 -52.37
N ALA A 4 9.72 -43.97 -51.96
CA ALA A 4 8.99 -43.35 -50.91
C ALA A 4 9.62 -43.67 -49.55
N MET A 5 9.90 -42.66 -48.76
CA MET A 5 10.39 -42.79 -47.38
C MET A 5 9.27 -42.31 -46.44
N ASN A 6 8.66 -43.24 -45.73
CA ASN A 6 7.61 -43.00 -44.71
C ASN A 6 8.22 -42.38 -43.47
N LEU A 7 7.88 -41.14 -43.16
CA LEU A 7 8.19 -40.50 -41.90
C LEU A 7 6.98 -40.67 -40.96
N ARG A 8 7.06 -41.58 -39.99
CA ARG A 8 6.14 -41.70 -38.88
C ARG A 8 6.50 -40.62 -37.85
N ALA A 9 5.70 -39.58 -37.80
CA ALA A 9 5.78 -38.57 -36.73
C ALA A 9 5.20 -39.15 -35.46
N ALA A 10 6.04 -39.46 -34.49
CA ALA A 10 5.65 -39.77 -33.11
C ALA A 10 5.33 -38.46 -32.39
N LEU A 11 4.05 -38.15 -32.18
CA LEU A 11 3.59 -37.05 -31.34
C LEU A 11 3.81 -37.47 -29.88
N LEU A 12 4.90 -37.01 -29.27
CA LEU A 12 5.11 -37.06 -27.83
C LEU A 12 4.26 -35.97 -27.18
N LEU A 13 3.09 -36.39 -26.64
CA LEU A 13 2.30 -35.56 -25.73
C LEU A 13 3.10 -35.36 -24.45
N MET A 14 3.86 -34.29 -24.34
CA MET A 14 4.36 -33.78 -23.06
C MET A 14 3.15 -33.26 -22.28
N CYS A 15 2.59 -34.09 -21.39
CA CYS A 15 1.77 -33.61 -20.30
C CYS A 15 2.63 -32.68 -19.43
N VAL A 16 2.56 -31.39 -19.71
CA VAL A 16 3.02 -30.36 -18.75
C VAL A 16 2.05 -30.45 -17.58
N THR A 17 2.41 -31.24 -16.57
CA THR A 17 1.77 -31.16 -15.26
C THR A 17 2.12 -29.78 -14.70
N ALA A 18 1.20 -28.81 -14.90
CA ALA A 18 1.24 -27.58 -14.14
C ALA A 18 1.28 -28.00 -12.65
N PRO A 19 2.19 -27.44 -11.84
CA PRO A 19 2.16 -27.70 -10.42
C PRO A 19 0.78 -27.29 -9.93
N ALA A 20 0.02 -28.23 -9.38
CA ALA A 20 -1.22 -27.93 -8.67
C ALA A 20 -0.79 -27.03 -7.50
N TRP A 21 -0.99 -25.75 -7.64
CA TRP A 21 -0.77 -24.79 -6.57
C TRP A 21 -1.68 -25.22 -5.43
N ALA A 22 -1.08 -25.75 -4.37
CA ALA A 22 -1.82 -26.13 -3.18
C ALA A 22 -2.55 -24.87 -2.71
N GLN A 23 -3.88 -24.91 -2.74
CA GLN A 23 -4.67 -23.73 -2.33
C GLN A 23 -4.36 -23.39 -0.88
N PRO A 24 -4.32 -22.10 -0.54
CA PRO A 24 -3.91 -21.64 0.79
C PRO A 24 -4.93 -22.12 1.83
N ARG A 25 -4.51 -23.06 2.68
CA ARG A 25 -5.33 -23.55 3.78
C ARG A 25 -5.01 -22.88 5.10
N THR A 26 -3.77 -22.46 5.25
CA THR A 26 -3.30 -21.77 6.48
C THR A 26 -3.24 -20.27 6.28
N LEU A 27 -3.29 -19.52 7.40
CA LEU A 27 -3.10 -18.08 7.36
C LEU A 27 -1.71 -17.69 6.82
N SER A 28 -0.66 -18.48 7.13
CA SER A 28 0.68 -18.28 6.60
C SER A 28 0.73 -18.37 5.07
N ASP A 29 0.03 -19.34 4.47
CA ASP A 29 -0.05 -19.50 3.01
C ASP A 29 -0.78 -18.30 2.39
N ALA A 30 -1.90 -17.86 2.99
CA ALA A 30 -2.66 -16.71 2.53
C ALA A 30 -1.84 -15.41 2.58
N LEU A 31 -1.07 -15.20 3.66
CA LEU A 31 -0.15 -14.06 3.78
C LEU A 31 0.99 -14.13 2.75
N SER A 32 1.53 -15.31 2.49
CA SER A 32 2.58 -15.54 1.48
C SER A 32 2.08 -15.21 0.07
N LEU A 33 0.87 -15.63 -0.28
CA LEU A 33 0.24 -15.29 -1.56
C LEU A 33 -0.09 -13.80 -1.66
N ALA A 34 -0.62 -13.19 -0.58
CA ALA A 34 -0.88 -11.76 -0.55
C ALA A 34 0.42 -10.95 -0.72
N TYR A 35 1.51 -11.36 -0.06
CA TYR A 35 2.82 -10.71 -0.22
C TYR A 35 3.32 -10.73 -1.67
N SER A 36 3.11 -11.85 -2.38
CA SER A 36 3.59 -12.03 -3.74
C SER A 36 2.69 -11.37 -4.78
N ASN A 37 1.36 -11.47 -4.60
CA ASN A 37 0.40 -11.19 -5.68
C ASN A 37 -0.49 -9.97 -5.42
N ASN A 38 -0.50 -9.39 -4.20
CA ASN A 38 -1.42 -8.29 -3.91
C ASN A 38 -1.07 -7.04 -4.73
N PRO A 39 -2.02 -6.50 -5.54
CA PRO A 39 -1.76 -5.36 -6.42
C PRO A 39 -1.39 -4.07 -5.67
N ALA A 40 -1.92 -3.86 -4.46
CA ALA A 40 -1.59 -2.67 -3.67
C ALA A 40 -0.13 -2.68 -3.20
N LEU A 41 0.39 -3.85 -2.80
CA LEU A 41 1.79 -4.00 -2.43
C LEU A 41 2.71 -3.86 -3.65
N GLN A 42 2.33 -4.43 -4.79
CA GLN A 42 3.07 -4.27 -6.05
C GLN A 42 3.10 -2.81 -6.50
N ALA A 43 1.99 -2.07 -6.37
CA ALA A 43 1.94 -0.64 -6.64
C ALA A 43 2.88 0.15 -5.71
N SER A 44 2.93 -0.19 -4.41
CA SER A 44 3.85 0.44 -3.46
C SER A 44 5.33 0.16 -3.79
N ARG A 45 5.67 -1.05 -4.27
CA ARG A 45 7.00 -1.41 -4.76
C ARG A 45 7.35 -0.59 -6.02
N ALA A 46 6.42 -0.44 -6.97
CA ALA A 46 6.61 0.41 -8.13
C ALA A 46 6.78 1.89 -7.77
N GLN A 47 6.05 2.38 -6.76
CA GLN A 47 6.19 3.73 -6.24
C GLN A 47 7.58 3.95 -5.61
N LEU A 48 8.13 2.95 -4.91
CA LEU A 48 9.50 3.02 -4.39
C LEU A 48 10.50 3.15 -5.55
N ARG A 49 10.42 2.28 -6.55
CA ARG A 49 11.29 2.36 -7.74
C ARG A 49 11.20 3.71 -8.46
N ALA A 50 10.00 4.27 -8.58
CA ALA A 50 9.81 5.61 -9.13
C ALA A 50 10.48 6.70 -8.28
N THR A 51 10.49 6.53 -6.96
CA THR A 51 11.17 7.46 -6.05
C THR A 51 12.69 7.33 -6.11
N ASP A 52 13.21 6.10 -6.29
CA ASP A 52 14.65 5.82 -6.49
C ASP A 52 15.22 6.58 -7.69
N GLU A 53 14.45 6.74 -8.77
CA GLU A 53 14.85 7.54 -9.94
C GLU A 53 15.03 9.04 -9.65
N GLY A 54 14.53 9.53 -8.54
CA GLY A 54 14.79 10.90 -8.07
C GLY A 54 16.26 11.15 -7.71
N VAL A 55 17.01 10.10 -7.34
CA VAL A 55 18.42 10.24 -6.95
C VAL A 55 19.33 10.47 -8.16
N PRO A 56 19.30 9.67 -9.27
CA PRO A 56 20.04 10.00 -10.48
C PRO A 56 19.63 11.34 -11.10
N GLN A 57 18.34 11.75 -10.96
CA GLN A 57 17.89 13.08 -11.38
C GLN A 57 18.58 14.19 -10.56
N ALA A 58 18.68 14.03 -9.23
CA ALA A 58 19.41 14.98 -8.39
C ALA A 58 20.91 14.99 -8.70
N LEU A 59 21.52 13.82 -8.92
CA LEU A 59 22.93 13.67 -9.31
C LEU A 59 23.24 14.28 -10.69
N SER A 60 22.26 14.43 -11.58
CA SER A 60 22.42 15.07 -12.87
C SER A 60 22.95 16.49 -12.78
N GLY A 61 22.76 17.16 -11.62
CA GLY A 61 23.31 18.47 -11.31
C GLY A 61 24.83 18.54 -11.31
N TRP A 62 25.55 17.41 -11.24
CA TRP A 62 27.00 17.30 -11.40
C TRP A 62 27.44 16.93 -12.82
N ARG A 63 26.52 16.53 -13.68
CA ARG A 63 26.82 15.92 -14.98
C ARG A 63 26.81 16.98 -16.09
N PRO A 64 27.61 16.81 -17.16
CA PRO A 64 27.55 17.68 -18.32
C PRO A 64 26.21 17.55 -19.03
N GLN A 65 25.70 18.67 -19.53
CA GLN A 65 24.53 18.73 -20.40
C GLN A 65 24.99 19.09 -21.80
N ILE A 66 24.57 18.30 -22.79
CA ILE A 66 24.86 18.56 -24.21
C ILE A 66 23.54 18.83 -24.91
N VAL A 67 23.42 19.99 -25.52
CA VAL A 67 22.22 20.41 -26.25
C VAL A 67 22.67 20.77 -27.69
N VAL A 68 22.02 20.18 -28.70
CA VAL A 68 22.15 20.57 -30.10
C VAL A 68 20.85 21.24 -30.48
N SER A 69 20.94 22.44 -31.01
CA SER A 69 19.80 23.21 -31.51
C SER A 69 20.05 23.66 -32.94
N GLY A 70 18.98 23.69 -33.73
CA GLY A 70 19.00 24.18 -35.10
C GLY A 70 17.81 25.05 -35.40
N ALA A 71 17.97 26.09 -36.19
CA ALA A 71 16.87 26.91 -36.66
C ALA A 71 17.05 27.21 -38.14
N VAL A 72 15.94 27.13 -38.89
CA VAL A 72 15.83 27.50 -40.31
C VAL A 72 14.70 28.52 -40.40
N GLY A 73 14.94 29.57 -41.14
CA GLY A 73 13.95 30.62 -41.30
C GLY A 73 14.23 31.55 -42.47
N TYR A 74 13.28 32.38 -42.80
CA TYR A 74 13.41 33.44 -43.76
C TYR A 74 13.31 34.81 -43.06
N GLY A 75 14.27 35.69 -43.36
CA GLY A 75 14.31 37.03 -42.82
C GLY A 75 14.25 38.07 -43.96
N ASP A 76 13.30 38.99 -43.91
CA ASP A 76 13.24 40.19 -44.73
C ASP A 76 13.43 41.41 -43.87
N GLY A 77 14.33 42.27 -44.21
CA GLY A 77 14.60 43.49 -43.47
C GLY A 77 15.37 44.54 -44.30
N SER A 78 15.27 45.79 -43.89
CA SER A 78 16.07 46.86 -44.46
C SER A 78 17.08 47.36 -43.43
N PHE A 79 18.36 47.37 -43.83
CA PHE A 79 19.47 47.91 -43.08
C PHE A 79 19.76 49.35 -43.54
N ARG A 80 19.79 50.26 -42.62
CA ARG A 80 20.26 51.61 -42.82
C ARG A 80 21.64 51.79 -42.18
N SER A 81 22.67 51.87 -42.98
CA SER A 81 24.03 52.08 -42.56
C SER A 81 24.46 53.50 -42.88
N SER A 82 25.09 54.19 -42.00
CA SER A 82 25.71 55.54 -42.21
C SER A 82 27.18 55.39 -41.96
N ALA A 83 27.99 55.48 -42.99
CA ALA A 83 29.45 55.49 -42.96
C ALA A 83 29.97 56.67 -43.75
N GLY A 84 30.79 57.55 -43.16
CA GLY A 84 31.40 58.68 -43.87
C GLY A 84 30.41 59.73 -44.42
N GLY A 85 29.23 59.94 -43.76
CA GLY A 85 28.22 60.90 -44.20
C GLY A 85 27.24 60.38 -45.24
N ASN A 86 27.45 59.21 -45.84
CA ASN A 86 26.57 58.59 -46.81
C ASN A 86 25.62 57.60 -46.12
N VAL A 87 24.33 57.79 -46.30
CA VAL A 87 23.26 56.90 -45.81
C VAL A 87 22.93 55.85 -46.89
N ARG A 88 23.15 54.59 -46.60
CA ARG A 88 22.85 53.49 -47.51
C ARG A 88 21.74 52.64 -46.90
N ASN A 89 20.62 52.53 -47.61
CA ASN A 89 19.52 51.61 -47.30
C ASN A 89 19.72 50.33 -48.16
N THR A 90 19.91 49.19 -47.50
CA THR A 90 20.06 47.90 -48.18
C THR A 90 18.93 47.01 -47.72
N ARG A 91 18.07 46.56 -48.64
CA ARG A 91 17.09 45.49 -48.35
C ARG A 91 17.83 44.18 -48.37
N ASN A 92 17.56 43.38 -47.35
CA ASN A 92 18.31 42.14 -47.13
C ASN A 92 17.29 41.00 -46.91
N ASN A 93 16.99 40.29 -48.02
CA ASN A 93 16.26 39.03 -47.98
C ASN A 93 17.22 37.89 -47.81
N ARG A 94 17.00 37.03 -46.82
CA ARG A 94 17.96 35.98 -46.49
C ARG A 94 17.27 34.74 -45.96
N ASP A 95 17.76 33.57 -46.39
CA ASP A 95 17.44 32.30 -45.78
C ASP A 95 18.39 32.09 -44.62
N ILE A 96 17.83 32.05 -43.39
CA ILE A 96 18.59 31.93 -42.17
C ILE A 96 18.74 30.44 -41.84
N PHE A 97 19.97 30.03 -41.59
CA PHE A 97 20.27 28.69 -41.08
C PHE A 97 21.24 28.86 -39.90
N SER A 98 20.89 28.24 -38.77
CA SER A 98 21.74 28.23 -37.59
C SER A 98 21.76 26.84 -36.94
N GLU A 99 22.93 26.39 -36.62
CA GLU A 99 23.20 25.17 -35.86
C GLU A 99 24.11 25.51 -34.67
N GLN A 100 23.82 24.95 -33.54
CA GLN A 100 24.61 25.18 -32.33
C GLN A 100 24.63 23.94 -31.48
N ALA A 101 25.83 23.49 -31.09
CA ALA A 101 26.05 22.49 -30.07
C ALA A 101 26.63 23.17 -28.84
N THR A 102 25.98 22.99 -27.69
CA THR A 102 26.42 23.56 -26.42
C THR A 102 26.62 22.46 -25.40
N LEU A 103 27.78 22.38 -24.80
CA LEU A 103 28.10 21.56 -23.63
C LEU A 103 28.17 22.48 -22.43
N THR A 104 27.40 22.21 -21.39
CA THR A 104 27.44 22.94 -20.13
C THR A 104 27.79 22.00 -18.99
N GLN A 105 28.92 22.24 -18.32
CA GLN A 105 29.40 21.50 -17.18
C GLN A 105 29.25 22.39 -15.92
N PRO A 106 28.31 22.09 -15.01
CA PRO A 106 28.27 22.77 -13.73
C PRO A 106 29.53 22.42 -12.91
N ILE A 107 30.24 23.43 -12.40
CA ILE A 107 31.42 23.27 -11.52
C ILE A 107 31.00 23.49 -10.06
N TYR A 108 30.23 24.55 -9.81
CA TYR A 108 29.74 24.89 -8.49
C TYR A 108 28.35 25.51 -8.58
N ARG A 109 27.43 25.01 -7.74
CA ARG A 109 26.04 25.43 -7.69
C ARG A 109 25.59 25.84 -6.28
N GLY A 110 26.49 26.47 -5.52
CA GLY A 110 26.17 26.92 -4.15
C GLY A 110 25.84 25.79 -3.17
N GLY A 111 26.16 24.53 -3.47
CA GLY A 111 25.77 23.38 -2.66
C GLY A 111 24.43 22.73 -3.07
N ALA A 112 23.71 23.31 -4.06
CA ALA A 112 22.36 22.85 -4.47
C ALA A 112 22.33 21.37 -4.85
N THR A 113 23.33 20.88 -5.62
CA THR A 113 23.35 19.47 -6.06
C THR A 113 23.55 18.52 -4.87
N ARG A 114 24.41 18.88 -3.91
CA ARG A 114 24.61 18.08 -2.69
C ARG A 114 23.35 18.02 -1.85
N ALA A 115 22.75 19.18 -1.56
CA ALA A 115 21.50 19.26 -0.78
C ALA A 115 20.34 18.54 -1.49
N GLY A 116 20.22 18.71 -2.83
CA GLY A 116 19.20 18.04 -3.63
C GLY A 116 19.37 16.52 -3.65
N THR A 117 20.61 16.01 -3.71
CA THR A 117 20.88 14.57 -3.63
C THR A 117 20.55 14.02 -2.25
N SER A 118 20.97 14.68 -1.17
CA SER A 118 20.63 14.31 0.21
C SER A 118 19.11 14.30 0.41
N GLN A 119 18.40 15.29 -0.11
CA GLN A 119 16.94 15.35 -0.06
C GLN A 119 16.29 14.17 -0.82
N ALA A 120 16.83 13.81 -2.00
CA ALA A 120 16.33 12.68 -2.77
C ALA A 120 16.58 11.34 -2.03
N ASP A 121 17.77 11.15 -1.46
CA ASP A 121 18.08 9.97 -0.64
C ASP A 121 17.14 9.87 0.58
N ASN A 122 16.89 10.96 1.29
CA ASN A 122 15.94 10.98 2.41
C ASN A 122 14.50 10.65 1.97
N ARG A 123 14.08 11.06 0.76
CA ARG A 123 12.78 10.68 0.19
C ARG A 123 12.71 9.18 -0.10
N VAL A 124 13.79 8.57 -0.59
CA VAL A 124 13.88 7.12 -0.80
C VAL A 124 13.74 6.40 0.54
N PHE A 125 14.47 6.80 1.59
CA PHE A 125 14.36 6.18 2.91
C PHE A 125 12.94 6.33 3.50
N ALA A 126 12.30 7.48 3.34
CA ALA A 126 10.92 7.67 3.74
C ALA A 126 9.97 6.73 2.98
N GLN A 127 10.20 6.55 1.67
CA GLN A 127 9.37 5.69 0.83
C GLN A 127 9.57 4.19 1.15
N ARG A 128 10.79 3.76 1.53
CA ARG A 128 11.03 2.40 2.05
C ARG A 128 10.22 2.15 3.33
N ALA A 129 10.22 3.09 4.26
CA ALA A 129 9.40 2.98 5.46
C ALA A 129 7.89 2.92 5.13
N ARG A 130 7.41 3.70 4.15
CA ARG A 130 6.02 3.63 3.66
C ARG A 130 5.70 2.30 2.98
N LEU A 131 6.67 1.68 2.30
CA LEU A 131 6.49 0.34 1.73
C LEU A 131 6.25 -0.70 2.84
N ILE A 132 7.01 -0.64 3.94
CA ILE A 132 6.79 -1.49 5.11
C ILE A 132 5.40 -1.23 5.72
N ALA A 133 4.97 0.04 5.83
CA ALA A 133 3.60 0.36 6.29
C ALA A 133 2.53 -0.24 5.38
N SER A 134 2.72 -0.20 4.05
CA SER A 134 1.82 -0.82 3.07
C SER A 134 1.79 -2.34 3.20
N GLU A 135 2.93 -2.98 3.45
CA GLU A 135 3.03 -4.42 3.71
C GLU A 135 2.22 -4.80 4.96
N GLN A 136 2.40 -4.06 6.05
CA GLN A 136 1.65 -4.28 7.30
C GLN A 136 0.15 -4.10 7.12
N GLN A 137 -0.26 -3.11 6.33
CA GLN A 137 -1.67 -2.88 6.02
C GLN A 137 -2.25 -4.05 5.21
N VAL A 138 -1.56 -4.50 4.16
CA VAL A 138 -1.98 -5.65 3.34
C VAL A 138 -2.08 -6.91 4.19
N PHE A 139 -1.13 -7.14 5.09
CA PHE A 139 -1.18 -8.30 5.99
C PHE A 139 -2.33 -8.20 6.98
N ASN A 140 -2.58 -7.05 7.57
CA ASN A 140 -3.70 -6.85 8.48
C ASN A 140 -5.06 -7.06 7.77
N ASP A 141 -5.20 -6.54 6.55
CA ASP A 141 -6.39 -6.74 5.72
C ASP A 141 -6.56 -8.21 5.31
N THR A 142 -5.45 -8.91 5.02
CA THR A 142 -5.47 -10.34 4.70
C THR A 142 -5.89 -11.19 5.92
N VAL A 143 -5.36 -10.88 7.11
CA VAL A 143 -5.77 -11.53 8.36
C VAL A 143 -7.26 -11.33 8.61
N ASN A 144 -7.75 -10.09 8.47
CA ASN A 144 -9.17 -9.77 8.66
C ASN A 144 -10.06 -10.51 7.65
N ALA A 145 -9.63 -10.58 6.38
CA ALA A 145 -10.36 -11.29 5.34
C ALA A 145 -10.39 -12.81 5.60
N PHE A 146 -9.26 -13.40 5.99
CA PHE A 146 -9.12 -14.83 6.30
C PHE A 146 -10.01 -15.23 7.50
N VAL A 147 -9.88 -14.50 8.60
CA VAL A 147 -10.66 -14.72 9.83
C VAL A 147 -12.14 -14.46 9.57
N GLY A 148 -12.48 -13.45 8.75
CA GLY A 148 -13.86 -13.13 8.38
C GLY A 148 -14.57 -14.26 7.63
N VAL A 149 -13.87 -15.01 6.77
CA VAL A 149 -14.46 -16.20 6.12
C VAL A 149 -14.76 -17.29 7.13
N ILE A 150 -13.81 -17.61 8.02
CA ILE A 150 -14.00 -18.63 9.06
C ILE A 150 -15.15 -18.25 9.99
N GLN A 151 -15.20 -16.99 10.43
CA GLN A 151 -16.28 -16.46 11.25
C GLN A 151 -17.64 -16.61 10.56
N ALA A 152 -17.75 -16.21 9.29
CA ALA A 152 -19.00 -16.30 8.55
C ALA A 152 -19.43 -17.76 8.34
N GLN A 153 -18.50 -18.70 8.10
CA GLN A 153 -18.78 -20.12 8.01
C GLN A 153 -19.33 -20.69 9.32
N GLN A 154 -18.68 -20.36 10.45
CA GLN A 154 -19.11 -20.86 11.76
C GLN A 154 -20.47 -20.29 12.16
N ILE A 155 -20.73 -18.99 11.92
CA ILE A 155 -22.03 -18.36 12.20
C ILE A 155 -23.12 -18.98 11.31
N LEU A 156 -22.86 -19.19 10.02
CA LEU A 156 -23.81 -19.86 9.13
C LEU A 156 -24.16 -21.26 9.63
N GLN A 157 -23.17 -22.05 10.07
CA GLN A 157 -23.40 -23.38 10.62
C GLN A 157 -24.28 -23.33 11.90
N LEU A 158 -24.06 -22.33 12.78
CA LEU A 158 -24.92 -22.10 13.94
C LEU A 158 -26.35 -21.77 13.52
N ASN A 159 -26.55 -20.94 12.51
CA ASN A 159 -27.87 -20.55 12.00
C ASN A 159 -28.60 -21.76 11.34
N ILE A 160 -27.90 -22.60 10.57
CA ILE A 160 -28.45 -23.83 10.00
C ILE A 160 -28.91 -24.78 11.12
N ASN A 161 -28.07 -24.98 12.13
CA ASN A 161 -28.45 -25.83 13.28
C ASN A 161 -29.66 -25.27 14.03
N ASN A 162 -29.72 -23.95 14.23
CA ASN A 162 -30.85 -23.28 14.90
C ASN A 162 -32.15 -23.43 14.08
N GLU A 163 -32.12 -23.26 12.77
CA GLU A 163 -33.29 -23.50 11.90
C GLU A 163 -33.81 -24.92 12.06
N GLN A 164 -32.92 -25.92 12.10
CA GLN A 164 -33.31 -27.33 12.28
C GLN A 164 -33.93 -27.57 13.66
N VAL A 165 -33.40 -26.93 14.73
CA VAL A 165 -33.97 -27.02 16.09
C VAL A 165 -35.36 -26.40 16.13
N LEU A 166 -35.54 -25.21 15.57
CA LEU A 166 -36.82 -24.52 15.56
C LEU A 166 -37.87 -25.20 14.66
N ALA A 167 -37.43 -25.84 13.54
CA ALA A 167 -38.32 -26.64 12.72
C ALA A 167 -38.87 -27.85 13.49
N ARG A 168 -38.02 -28.53 14.25
CA ARG A 168 -38.48 -29.65 15.14
C ARG A 168 -39.39 -29.15 16.26
N GLN A 169 -39.07 -28.00 16.85
CA GLN A 169 -39.88 -27.36 17.88
C GLN A 169 -41.27 -26.99 17.36
N LEU A 170 -41.36 -26.41 16.16
CA LEU A 170 -42.66 -26.12 15.51
C LEU A 170 -43.49 -27.40 15.28
N GLN A 171 -42.86 -28.47 14.84
CA GLN A 171 -43.53 -29.74 14.65
C GLN A 171 -44.12 -30.27 16.00
N ALA A 172 -43.29 -30.29 17.04
CA ALA A 172 -43.75 -30.70 18.40
C ALA A 172 -44.88 -29.79 18.91
N THR A 173 -44.78 -28.47 18.68
CA THR A 173 -45.82 -27.50 19.03
C THR A 173 -47.14 -27.77 18.28
N ASN A 174 -47.08 -28.09 16.98
CA ASN A 174 -48.25 -28.45 16.19
C ASN A 174 -48.91 -29.76 16.69
N ASP A 175 -48.12 -30.76 17.06
CA ASP A 175 -48.63 -32.02 17.56
C ASP A 175 -49.37 -31.82 18.93
N ARG A 176 -48.83 -31.04 19.84
CA ARG A 176 -49.48 -30.66 21.12
C ARG A 176 -50.74 -29.81 20.92
N PHE A 177 -50.76 -28.93 19.91
CA PHE A 177 -51.95 -28.15 19.53
C PHE A 177 -53.11 -29.06 19.05
N ARG A 178 -52.80 -30.07 18.22
CA ARG A 178 -53.80 -31.01 17.70
C ARG A 178 -54.50 -31.80 18.80
N VAL A 179 -53.83 -32.07 19.92
CA VAL A 179 -54.41 -32.75 21.08
C VAL A 179 -55.03 -31.79 22.10
N GLY A 180 -54.99 -30.45 21.80
CA GLY A 180 -55.63 -29.43 22.62
C GLY A 180 -54.83 -29.00 23.88
N GLU A 181 -53.52 -29.35 23.92
CA GLU A 181 -52.68 -29.07 25.10
C GLU A 181 -52.15 -27.60 25.15
N ILE A 182 -52.04 -26.98 24.00
CA ILE A 182 -51.51 -25.59 23.87
C ILE A 182 -52.37 -24.73 22.95
N THR A 183 -52.11 -23.42 22.93
CA THR A 183 -52.92 -22.44 22.20
C THR A 183 -52.46 -22.24 20.77
N ARG A 184 -53.33 -21.64 19.93
CA ARG A 184 -52.95 -21.21 18.55
C ARG A 184 -51.88 -20.12 18.59
N THR A 185 -51.81 -19.34 19.65
CA THR A 185 -50.77 -18.31 19.86
C THR A 185 -49.37 -18.93 19.97
N ASP A 186 -49.26 -20.09 20.66
CA ASP A 186 -47.98 -20.80 20.79
C ASP A 186 -47.48 -21.32 19.41
N VAL A 187 -48.40 -21.82 18.56
CA VAL A 187 -48.08 -22.23 17.22
C VAL A 187 -47.59 -21.04 16.38
N ALA A 188 -48.31 -19.91 16.42
CA ALA A 188 -47.92 -18.70 15.67
C ALA A 188 -46.57 -18.16 16.14
N GLN A 189 -46.22 -18.24 17.42
CA GLN A 189 -44.90 -17.87 17.95
C GLN A 189 -43.79 -18.79 17.41
N ALA A 190 -44.01 -20.11 17.36
CA ALA A 190 -43.05 -21.06 16.81
C ALA A 190 -42.90 -20.89 15.32
N GLU A 191 -43.97 -20.60 14.56
CA GLU A 191 -43.90 -20.27 13.15
C GLU A 191 -43.09 -18.97 12.89
N ALA A 192 -43.30 -17.93 13.68
CA ALA A 192 -42.56 -16.67 13.60
C ALA A 192 -41.06 -16.88 13.89
N ALA A 193 -40.72 -17.68 14.93
CA ALA A 193 -39.36 -18.01 15.28
C ALA A 193 -38.64 -18.76 14.14
N LEU A 194 -39.30 -19.78 13.54
CA LEU A 194 -38.74 -20.49 12.38
C LEU A 194 -38.57 -19.60 11.16
N ALA A 195 -39.52 -18.72 10.87
CA ALA A 195 -39.40 -17.75 9.77
C ALA A 195 -38.19 -16.80 9.99
N GLY A 196 -38.01 -16.31 11.24
CA GLY A 196 -36.83 -15.53 11.62
C GLY A 196 -35.51 -16.29 11.46
N ALA A 197 -35.45 -17.57 11.86
CA ALA A 197 -34.26 -18.39 11.70
C ALA A 197 -33.90 -18.64 10.23
N ARG A 198 -34.88 -18.83 9.35
CA ARG A 198 -34.70 -18.93 7.89
C ARG A 198 -34.11 -17.65 7.30
N ALA A 199 -34.61 -16.50 7.75
CA ALA A 199 -34.06 -15.20 7.33
C ALA A 199 -32.62 -15.02 7.82
N GLN A 200 -32.29 -15.42 9.06
CA GLN A 200 -30.92 -15.38 9.59
C GLN A 200 -29.98 -16.32 8.84
N ARG A 201 -30.42 -17.53 8.45
CA ARG A 201 -29.62 -18.43 7.61
C ARG A 201 -29.33 -17.78 6.26
N GLN A 202 -30.34 -17.24 5.58
CA GLN A 202 -30.16 -16.59 4.28
C GLN A 202 -29.22 -15.40 4.35
N THR A 203 -29.31 -14.60 5.42
CA THR A 203 -28.36 -13.50 5.70
C THR A 203 -26.94 -14.05 5.92
N GLY A 204 -26.81 -15.15 6.65
CA GLY A 204 -25.54 -15.83 6.88
C GLY A 204 -24.88 -16.34 5.58
N GLU A 205 -25.67 -16.91 4.67
CA GLU A 205 -25.21 -17.32 3.32
C GLU A 205 -24.68 -16.12 2.53
N GLY A 206 -25.40 -14.99 2.52
CA GLY A 206 -24.97 -13.75 1.88
C GLY A 206 -23.68 -13.20 2.49
N ASN A 207 -23.56 -13.18 3.81
CA ASN A 207 -22.35 -12.73 4.53
C ASN A 207 -21.13 -13.60 4.21
N LEU A 208 -21.31 -14.92 4.08
CA LEU A 208 -20.25 -15.83 3.68
C LEU A 208 -19.76 -15.52 2.25
N GLN A 209 -20.65 -15.27 1.31
CA GLN A 209 -20.27 -14.90 -0.06
C GLN A 209 -19.51 -13.56 -0.09
N THR A 210 -19.96 -12.58 0.68
CA THR A 210 -19.26 -11.28 0.83
C THR A 210 -17.87 -11.46 1.43
N SER A 211 -17.72 -12.28 2.46
CA SER A 211 -16.44 -12.58 3.09
C SER A 211 -15.48 -13.29 2.12
N ARG A 212 -15.99 -14.24 1.32
CA ARG A 212 -15.23 -14.92 0.26
C ARG A 212 -14.76 -13.95 -0.82
N ALA A 213 -15.60 -12.99 -1.23
CA ALA A 213 -15.23 -11.97 -2.19
C ALA A 213 -14.14 -11.04 -1.64
N THR A 214 -14.22 -10.65 -0.36
CA THR A 214 -13.20 -9.86 0.34
C THR A 214 -11.87 -10.62 0.42
N TYR A 215 -11.91 -11.90 0.78
CA TYR A 215 -10.73 -12.76 0.79
C TYR A 215 -10.07 -12.83 -0.58
N ARG A 216 -10.86 -13.11 -1.63
CA ARG A 216 -10.36 -13.17 -3.01
C ARG A 216 -9.70 -11.86 -3.44
N ARG A 217 -10.23 -10.72 -3.02
CA ARG A 217 -9.62 -9.41 -3.31
C ARG A 217 -8.22 -9.29 -2.70
N GLN A 218 -8.01 -9.79 -1.48
CA GLN A 218 -6.74 -9.63 -0.76
C GLN A 218 -5.71 -10.68 -1.17
N VAL A 219 -6.13 -11.94 -1.34
CA VAL A 219 -5.23 -13.07 -1.59
C VAL A 219 -5.11 -13.41 -3.09
N GLY A 220 -6.14 -13.11 -3.88
CA GLY A 220 -6.20 -13.39 -5.32
C GLY A 220 -6.95 -14.67 -5.67
N GLU A 221 -7.13 -15.60 -4.73
CA GLU A 221 -7.77 -16.89 -4.94
C GLU A 221 -9.03 -17.06 -4.08
N LEU A 222 -9.90 -18.00 -4.45
CA LEU A 222 -11.08 -18.32 -3.65
C LEU A 222 -10.66 -19.21 -2.45
N PRO A 223 -11.24 -18.97 -1.26
CA PRO A 223 -10.97 -19.82 -0.10
C PRO A 223 -11.67 -21.17 -0.25
N GLU A 224 -10.94 -22.27 -0.05
CA GLU A 224 -11.52 -23.61 0.08
C GLU A 224 -11.77 -23.95 1.56
N GLN A 225 -11.06 -24.92 2.10
CA GLN A 225 -11.14 -25.31 3.52
C GLN A 225 -10.03 -24.58 4.30
N LEU A 226 -10.40 -23.48 4.95
CA LEU A 226 -9.49 -22.71 5.78
C LEU A 226 -9.32 -23.37 7.15
N ILE A 227 -8.08 -23.44 7.62
CA ILE A 227 -7.73 -23.93 8.97
C ILE A 227 -7.80 -22.75 9.94
N GLU A 228 -8.45 -22.94 11.08
CA GLU A 228 -8.57 -21.91 12.12
C GLU A 228 -7.19 -21.44 12.60
N PRO A 229 -6.88 -20.14 12.48
CA PRO A 229 -5.58 -19.62 12.84
C PRO A 229 -5.43 -19.45 14.35
N GLN A 230 -4.23 -19.67 14.85
CA GLN A 230 -3.89 -19.37 16.23
C GLN A 230 -3.55 -17.88 16.39
N PRO A 231 -3.88 -17.25 17.53
CA PRO A 231 -3.45 -15.89 17.83
C PRO A 231 -1.94 -15.76 17.80
N LEU A 232 -1.42 -14.68 17.22
CA LEU A 232 0.01 -14.41 17.16
C LEU A 232 0.57 -14.18 18.57
N LYS A 233 1.64 -14.86 18.90
CA LYS A 233 2.36 -14.64 20.17
C LYS A 233 3.27 -13.44 20.02
N VAL A 234 2.85 -12.28 20.51
CA VAL A 234 3.69 -11.07 20.53
C VAL A 234 4.48 -11.06 21.83
N PRO A 235 5.83 -10.98 21.80
CA PRO A 235 6.68 -11.02 22.98
C PRO A 235 6.70 -9.67 23.70
N LEU A 236 5.56 -9.23 24.23
CA LEU A 236 5.38 -8.00 25.00
C LEU A 236 4.98 -8.32 26.44
N LYS A 237 5.55 -7.60 27.39
CA LYS A 237 5.27 -7.79 28.82
C LYS A 237 4.13 -6.89 29.30
N ASN A 238 4.03 -5.66 28.77
CA ASN A 238 3.05 -4.68 29.19
C ASN A 238 2.77 -3.64 28.09
N GLN A 239 1.73 -2.84 28.31
CA GLN A 239 1.29 -1.75 27.43
C GLN A 239 2.38 -0.70 27.19
N ASN A 240 3.17 -0.35 28.23
CA ASN A 240 4.21 0.68 28.11
C ASN A 240 5.33 0.25 27.16
N GLU A 241 5.70 -1.03 27.16
CA GLU A 241 6.66 -1.60 26.23
C GLU A 241 6.13 -1.55 24.79
N ALA A 242 4.85 -1.88 24.57
CA ALA A 242 4.21 -1.73 23.27
C ALA A 242 4.24 -0.29 22.77
N ALA A 243 3.88 0.67 23.62
CA ALA A 243 3.91 2.10 23.31
C ALA A 243 5.33 2.60 22.97
N GLN A 244 6.33 2.15 23.73
CA GLN A 244 7.73 2.50 23.50
C GLN A 244 8.23 1.96 22.17
N LEU A 245 8.02 0.67 21.88
CA LEU A 245 8.41 0.06 20.61
C LEU A 245 7.70 0.72 19.43
N ALA A 246 6.40 1.00 19.55
CA ALA A 246 5.66 1.70 18.51
C ALA A 246 6.23 3.09 18.22
N SER A 247 6.62 3.85 19.26
CA SER A 247 7.20 5.19 19.07
C SER A 247 8.55 5.20 18.34
N GLN A 248 9.25 4.06 18.31
CA GLN A 248 10.57 3.92 17.71
C GLN A 248 10.54 3.18 16.38
N ASN A 249 9.74 2.11 16.26
CA ASN A 249 9.79 1.15 15.16
C ASN A 249 8.60 1.25 14.20
N ASN A 250 7.57 2.06 14.51
CA ASN A 250 6.43 2.18 13.61
C ASN A 250 6.87 2.80 12.27
N PRO A 251 6.58 2.17 11.13
CA PRO A 251 7.04 2.63 9.82
C PRO A 251 6.61 4.07 9.48
N ASN A 252 5.43 4.51 9.95
CA ASN A 252 4.97 5.87 9.72
C ASN A 252 5.79 6.91 10.49
N VAL A 253 6.28 6.56 11.69
CA VAL A 253 7.21 7.42 12.45
C VAL A 253 8.55 7.51 11.75
N ILE A 254 9.07 6.38 11.25
CA ILE A 254 10.34 6.32 10.51
C ILE A 254 10.23 7.14 9.22
N ALA A 255 9.14 7.01 8.47
CA ALA A 255 8.89 7.82 7.27
C ALA A 255 8.89 9.32 7.58
N ALA A 256 8.18 9.74 8.64
CA ALA A 256 8.12 11.14 9.05
C ALA A 256 9.50 11.68 9.49
N LEU A 257 10.36 10.85 10.10
CA LEU A 257 11.74 11.24 10.46
C LEU A 257 12.57 11.54 9.22
N PHE A 258 12.50 10.70 8.19
CA PHE A 258 13.21 10.92 6.93
C PHE A 258 12.61 12.10 6.13
N ASP A 259 11.28 12.30 6.16
CA ASP A 259 10.65 13.49 5.58
C ASP A 259 11.15 14.78 6.26
N ASN A 260 11.33 14.78 7.58
CA ASN A 260 11.90 15.90 8.29
C ASN A 260 13.38 16.14 7.94
N ALA A 261 14.17 15.05 7.75
CA ALA A 261 15.55 15.18 7.26
C ALA A 261 15.57 15.81 5.85
N GLY A 262 14.72 15.34 4.93
CA GLY A 262 14.58 15.93 3.60
C GLY A 262 14.10 17.40 3.60
N ALA A 263 13.28 17.78 4.61
CA ALA A 263 12.87 19.17 4.78
C ALA A 263 14.03 20.07 5.27
N ARG A 264 14.99 19.54 6.03
CA ARG A 264 16.24 20.25 6.38
C ARG A 264 17.09 20.46 5.14
N ASP A 265 17.27 19.41 4.32
CA ASP A 265 18.01 19.55 3.05
C ASP A 265 17.34 20.57 2.11
N ALA A 266 16.01 20.72 2.16
CA ALA A 266 15.30 21.74 1.41
C ALA A 266 15.66 23.18 1.81
N ILE A 267 16.04 23.41 3.09
CA ILE A 267 16.54 24.72 3.53
C ILE A 267 17.89 25.02 2.85
N ASP A 268 18.80 24.03 2.86
CA ASP A 268 20.12 24.15 2.23
C ASP A 268 19.99 24.32 0.72
N LEU A 269 19.06 23.62 0.09
CA LEU A 269 18.74 23.77 -1.34
C LEU A 269 18.21 25.18 -1.66
N ALA A 270 17.33 25.74 -0.82
CA ALA A 270 16.85 27.09 -1.00
C ALA A 270 17.97 28.13 -0.75
N PHE A 271 18.83 27.90 0.23
CA PHE A 271 19.96 28.78 0.54
C PHE A 271 21.01 28.75 -0.60
N ALA A 272 21.20 27.63 -1.26
CA ALA A 272 22.12 27.49 -2.40
C ALA A 272 21.78 28.45 -3.57
N GLN A 273 20.54 28.93 -3.67
CA GLN A 273 20.12 29.90 -4.68
C GLN A 273 20.68 31.32 -4.40
N LEU A 274 21.12 31.59 -3.19
CA LEU A 274 21.81 32.85 -2.80
C LEU A 274 23.32 32.79 -3.04
N MET A 275 23.85 31.60 -3.36
CA MET A 275 25.28 31.36 -3.51
C MET A 275 25.73 31.58 -4.96
N PRO A 276 27.04 31.93 -5.17
CA PRO A 276 27.60 31.95 -6.52
C PRO A 276 27.43 30.66 -7.27
N GLN A 277 27.26 30.74 -8.58
CA GLN A 277 27.19 29.61 -9.47
C GLN A 277 28.30 29.70 -10.51
N LEU A 278 28.99 28.58 -10.78
CA LEU A 278 30.09 28.51 -11.70
C LEU A 278 29.86 27.35 -12.67
N SER A 279 29.92 27.60 -13.98
CA SER A 279 29.78 26.61 -15.02
C SER A 279 30.80 26.82 -16.13
N LEU A 280 31.30 25.72 -16.67
CA LEU A 280 32.09 25.71 -17.91
C LEU A 280 31.15 25.45 -19.09
N GLN A 281 31.19 26.32 -20.08
CA GLN A 281 30.37 26.18 -21.28
C GLN A 281 31.29 26.10 -22.50
N ALA A 282 31.20 25.03 -23.28
CA ALA A 282 31.82 24.93 -24.59
C ALA A 282 30.71 24.97 -25.65
N GLN A 283 30.91 25.79 -26.66
CA GLN A 283 29.94 26.02 -27.72
C GLN A 283 30.61 25.94 -29.09
N ALA A 284 30.00 25.24 -30.03
CA ALA A 284 30.31 25.26 -31.41
C ALA A 284 29.05 25.67 -32.20
N ALA A 285 29.19 26.66 -33.08
CA ALA A 285 28.05 27.20 -33.82
C ALA A 285 28.41 27.43 -35.31
N ARG A 286 27.41 27.19 -36.14
CA ARG A 286 27.41 27.59 -37.55
C ARG A 286 26.15 28.44 -37.79
N ASN A 287 26.39 29.65 -38.31
CA ASN A 287 25.32 30.58 -38.63
C ASN A 287 25.49 31.02 -40.07
N ASP A 288 24.55 30.64 -40.94
CA ASP A 288 24.50 31.09 -42.34
C ASP A 288 23.41 32.17 -42.46
N ASN A 289 23.79 33.31 -43.02
CA ASN A 289 22.88 34.46 -43.28
C ASN A 289 22.14 34.99 -42.00
N SER A 290 22.66 34.81 -40.82
CA SER A 290 21.98 35.19 -39.58
C SER A 290 21.80 36.72 -39.46
N SER A 291 22.79 37.51 -39.85
CA SER A 291 22.77 38.98 -39.78
C SER A 291 22.80 39.64 -41.17
N ILE A 292 23.62 39.15 -42.10
CA ILE A 292 23.81 39.68 -43.45
C ILE A 292 23.64 38.52 -44.42
N ALA A 293 23.04 38.78 -45.61
CA ALA A 293 22.95 37.78 -46.68
C ALA A 293 24.35 37.37 -47.19
N SER A 294 24.48 36.09 -47.53
CA SER A 294 25.73 35.49 -48.03
C SER A 294 26.87 35.48 -47.02
N GLN A 295 26.58 35.63 -45.73
CA GLN A 295 27.57 35.53 -44.68
C GLN A 295 27.45 34.16 -43.99
N ARG A 296 28.58 33.47 -43.84
CA ARG A 296 28.70 32.25 -43.03
C ARG A 296 29.69 32.50 -41.90
N VAL A 297 29.27 32.20 -40.68
CA VAL A 297 30.09 32.26 -39.48
C VAL A 297 30.15 30.87 -38.87
N ILE A 298 31.34 30.31 -38.80
CA ILE A 298 31.61 29.05 -38.09
C ILE A 298 32.63 29.35 -37.02
N GLY A 299 32.34 28.97 -35.80
CA GLY A 299 33.24 29.23 -34.67
C GLY A 299 32.91 28.39 -33.45
N GLY A 300 33.86 28.31 -32.54
CA GLY A 300 33.71 27.69 -31.24
C GLY A 300 34.30 28.57 -30.15
N GLN A 301 33.76 28.44 -28.97
CA GLN A 301 34.24 29.15 -27.78
C GLN A 301 34.12 28.28 -26.53
N VAL A 302 35.01 28.52 -25.59
CA VAL A 302 34.92 27.92 -24.24
C VAL A 302 34.91 29.07 -23.24
N LEU A 303 33.89 29.09 -22.39
CA LEU A 303 33.65 30.15 -21.44
C LEU A 303 33.54 29.57 -20.03
N LEU A 304 34.14 30.21 -19.06
CA LEU A 304 33.87 30.00 -17.65
C LEU A 304 32.87 31.07 -17.20
N ASN A 305 31.65 30.66 -16.95
CA ASN A 305 30.55 31.52 -16.53
C ASN A 305 30.45 31.52 -15.02
N ALA A 306 30.58 32.70 -14.39
CA ALA A 306 30.34 32.91 -12.97
C ALA A 306 29.14 33.85 -12.81
N SER A 307 28.15 33.44 -12.03
CA SER A 307 26.97 34.25 -11.71
C SER A 307 26.83 34.36 -10.21
N VAL A 308 26.73 35.58 -9.70
CA VAL A 308 26.50 35.86 -8.28
C VAL A 308 25.21 36.66 -8.14
N PRO A 309 24.13 36.07 -7.61
CA PRO A 309 22.90 36.79 -7.39
C PRO A 309 23.05 37.73 -6.20
N ILE A 310 23.00 39.03 -6.45
CA ILE A 310 23.11 40.06 -5.38
C ILE A 310 21.72 40.40 -4.83
N TYR A 311 20.75 40.68 -5.71
CA TYR A 311 19.39 40.98 -5.34
C TYR A 311 18.42 40.65 -6.49
N GLN A 312 17.43 39.84 -6.20
CA GLN A 312 16.42 39.38 -7.17
C GLN A 312 14.99 39.66 -6.67
N GLY A 313 14.75 40.85 -6.16
CA GLY A 313 13.45 41.26 -5.67
C GLY A 313 12.99 40.62 -4.36
N GLY A 314 13.91 39.94 -3.64
CA GLY A 314 13.64 39.34 -2.32
C GLY A 314 12.96 37.96 -2.34
N ALA A 315 12.71 37.37 -3.55
CA ALA A 315 12.04 36.07 -3.69
C ALA A 315 12.87 34.94 -3.08
N GLU A 316 14.21 34.98 -3.21
CA GLU A 316 15.12 33.96 -2.70
C GLU A 316 15.09 33.91 -1.17
N TYR A 317 15.11 35.07 -0.52
CA TYR A 317 14.98 35.15 0.94
C TYR A 317 13.63 34.63 1.43
N SER A 318 12.56 34.89 0.65
CA SER A 318 11.23 34.36 0.94
C SER A 318 11.21 32.83 0.84
N ARG A 319 11.86 32.23 -0.18
CA ARG A 319 11.98 30.77 -0.34
C ARG A 319 12.72 30.12 0.82
N VAL A 320 13.81 30.75 1.32
CA VAL A 320 14.51 30.24 2.50
C VAL A 320 13.61 30.28 3.74
N ARG A 321 12.86 31.40 3.95
CA ARG A 321 11.89 31.47 5.06
C ARG A 321 10.79 30.43 4.92
N GLN A 322 10.26 30.21 3.71
CA GLN A 322 9.28 29.19 3.42
C GLN A 322 9.80 27.77 3.73
N ALA A 323 11.03 27.45 3.30
CA ALA A 323 11.66 26.16 3.57
C ALA A 323 11.84 25.92 5.09
N ARG A 324 12.21 26.96 5.86
CA ARG A 324 12.29 26.88 7.33
C ARG A 324 10.93 26.59 7.97
N GLN A 325 9.84 27.18 7.48
CA GLN A 325 8.49 26.86 7.97
C GLN A 325 8.09 25.44 7.59
N GLY A 326 8.48 24.97 6.39
CA GLY A 326 8.30 23.59 5.96
C GLY A 326 9.01 22.58 6.86
N GLU A 327 10.25 22.88 7.31
CA GLU A 327 10.97 22.04 8.28
C GLU A 327 10.24 22.03 9.64
N GLN A 328 9.80 23.17 10.14
CA GLN A 328 9.04 23.22 11.38
C GLN A 328 7.73 22.39 11.28
N GLN A 329 7.03 22.46 10.15
CA GLN A 329 5.86 21.64 9.90
C GLN A 329 6.23 20.15 9.94
N ALA A 330 7.26 19.72 9.19
CA ALA A 330 7.71 18.34 9.16
C ALA A 330 8.12 17.82 10.56
N ARG A 331 8.78 18.65 11.34
CA ARG A 331 9.14 18.35 12.74
C ARG A 331 7.92 18.12 13.62
N ARG A 332 6.84 18.92 13.46
CA ARG A 332 5.58 18.71 14.19
C ARG A 332 4.85 17.46 13.70
N THR A 333 4.94 17.14 12.42
CA THR A 333 4.42 15.89 11.87
C THR A 333 5.09 14.66 12.48
N VAL A 334 6.40 14.70 12.78
CA VAL A 334 7.08 13.62 13.51
C VAL A 334 6.50 13.44 14.92
N GLU A 335 6.27 14.56 15.64
CA GLU A 335 5.68 14.49 16.98
C GLU A 335 4.25 13.90 16.95
N ASP A 336 3.46 14.30 15.96
CA ASP A 336 2.10 13.78 15.75
C ASP A 336 2.13 12.28 15.40
N ALA A 337 2.97 11.87 14.45
CA ALA A 337 3.13 10.45 14.08
C ALA A 337 3.52 9.57 15.27
N ARG A 338 4.41 10.06 16.15
CA ARG A 338 4.77 9.34 17.38
C ARG A 338 3.58 9.19 18.32
N ARG A 339 2.80 10.26 18.53
CA ARG A 339 1.61 10.22 19.39
C ARG A 339 0.56 9.27 18.83
N GLN A 340 0.34 9.28 17.52
CA GLN A 340 -0.56 8.35 16.85
C GLN A 340 -0.09 6.89 17.00
N ALA A 341 1.20 6.61 16.80
CA ALA A 341 1.75 5.28 16.99
C ALA A 341 1.59 4.77 18.43
N ILE A 342 1.83 5.62 19.43
CA ILE A 342 1.60 5.30 20.84
C ILE A 342 0.12 5.02 21.10
N GLN A 343 -0.79 5.86 20.60
CA GLN A 343 -2.23 5.68 20.73
C GLN A 343 -2.68 4.35 20.11
N GLN A 344 -2.25 4.06 18.87
CA GLN A 344 -2.60 2.84 18.16
C GLN A 344 -2.10 1.58 18.90
N ALA A 345 -0.86 1.60 19.40
CA ALA A 345 -0.31 0.49 20.16
C ALA A 345 -1.03 0.27 21.49
N THR A 346 -1.35 1.36 22.19
CA THR A 346 -2.15 1.31 23.42
C THR A 346 -3.53 0.71 23.17
N GLN A 347 -4.23 1.21 22.16
CA GLN A 347 -5.55 0.74 21.78
C GLN A 347 -5.54 -0.73 21.36
N ALA A 348 -4.56 -1.13 20.55
CA ALA A 348 -4.41 -2.52 20.10
C ALA A 348 -4.13 -3.46 21.28
N TRP A 349 -3.29 -3.05 22.23
CA TRP A 349 -2.99 -3.82 23.42
C TRP A 349 -4.23 -4.03 24.30
N GLU A 350 -4.96 -2.96 24.61
CA GLU A 350 -6.18 -3.04 25.41
C GLU A 350 -7.28 -3.87 24.73
N THR A 351 -7.41 -3.76 23.41
CA THR A 351 -8.33 -4.59 22.62
C THR A 351 -7.96 -6.07 22.72
N LEU A 352 -6.66 -6.41 22.63
CA LEU A 352 -6.19 -7.79 22.78
C LEU A 352 -6.43 -8.31 24.22
N ALA A 353 -6.17 -7.50 25.23
CA ALA A 353 -6.42 -7.86 26.63
C ALA A 353 -7.92 -8.08 26.88
N ALA A 354 -8.77 -7.17 26.43
CA ALA A 354 -10.23 -7.29 26.55
C ALA A 354 -10.75 -8.55 25.82
N ALA A 355 -10.25 -8.86 24.62
CA ALA A 355 -10.66 -10.04 23.86
C ALA A 355 -10.36 -11.34 24.61
N ARG A 356 -9.26 -11.43 25.36
CA ARG A 356 -8.94 -12.60 26.19
C ARG A 356 -9.94 -12.80 27.31
N PHE A 357 -10.29 -11.74 28.03
CA PHE A 357 -11.25 -11.81 29.15
C PHE A 357 -12.67 -12.07 28.68
N THR A 358 -13.09 -11.47 27.56
CA THR A 358 -14.46 -11.67 27.04
C THR A 358 -14.70 -13.10 26.57
N ILE A 359 -13.70 -13.81 26.05
CA ILE A 359 -13.83 -15.22 25.68
C ILE A 359 -14.13 -16.09 26.89
N GLU A 360 -13.44 -15.90 28.00
CA GLU A 360 -13.63 -16.69 29.21
C GLU A 360 -15.03 -16.45 29.79
N SER A 361 -15.43 -15.18 29.86
CA SER A 361 -16.79 -14.79 30.32
C SER A 361 -17.89 -15.35 29.41
N THR A 362 -17.70 -15.28 28.08
CA THR A 362 -18.67 -15.80 27.11
C THR A 362 -18.79 -17.32 27.19
N ARG A 363 -17.69 -18.04 27.42
CA ARG A 363 -17.74 -19.50 27.66
C ARG A 363 -18.53 -19.85 28.92
N ALA A 364 -18.37 -19.07 29.99
CA ALA A 364 -19.20 -19.24 31.21
C ALA A 364 -20.69 -18.96 30.92
N GLN A 365 -20.99 -17.91 30.14
CA GLN A 365 -22.35 -17.58 29.72
C GLN A 365 -23.00 -18.70 28.91
N ILE A 366 -22.26 -19.31 27.97
CA ILE A 366 -22.74 -20.44 27.14
C ILE A 366 -23.11 -21.62 28.06
N ARG A 367 -22.25 -21.98 29.01
CA ARG A 367 -22.56 -23.06 29.97
C ARG A 367 -23.82 -22.77 30.77
N ALA A 368 -23.98 -21.54 31.28
CA ALA A 368 -25.15 -21.14 32.02
C ALA A 368 -26.42 -21.16 31.16
N ASN A 369 -26.37 -20.61 29.94
CA ASN A 369 -27.51 -20.63 29.00
C ASN A 369 -27.88 -22.04 28.58
N GLN A 370 -26.93 -22.95 28.48
CA GLN A 370 -27.22 -24.35 28.14
C GLN A 370 -27.97 -25.07 29.30
N ILE A 371 -27.52 -24.87 30.53
CA ILE A 371 -28.21 -25.41 31.72
C ILE A 371 -29.61 -24.79 31.85
N ALA A 372 -29.74 -23.47 31.61
CA ALA A 372 -31.04 -22.79 31.65
C ALA A 372 -31.99 -23.33 30.59
N LEU A 373 -31.52 -23.54 29.35
CA LEU A 373 -32.32 -24.12 28.27
C LEU A 373 -32.82 -25.53 28.64
N GLU A 374 -31.93 -26.40 29.14
CA GLU A 374 -32.29 -27.75 29.57
C GLU A 374 -33.33 -27.71 30.71
N GLY A 375 -33.20 -26.78 31.64
CA GLY A 375 -34.18 -26.55 32.72
C GLY A 375 -35.55 -26.14 32.21
N VAL A 376 -35.57 -25.08 31.36
CA VAL A 376 -36.81 -24.54 30.79
C VAL A 376 -37.50 -25.59 29.88
N GLN A 377 -36.75 -26.40 29.13
CA GLN A 377 -37.32 -27.48 28.33
C GLN A 377 -38.01 -28.54 29.21
N ARG A 378 -37.40 -28.96 30.33
CA ARG A 378 -38.01 -29.92 31.26
C ARG A 378 -39.24 -29.33 31.94
N GLU A 379 -39.19 -28.08 32.37
CA GLU A 379 -40.32 -27.37 32.98
C GLU A 379 -41.47 -27.16 31.98
N ALA A 380 -41.18 -26.96 30.69
CA ALA A 380 -42.19 -26.85 29.63
C ALA A 380 -42.93 -28.19 29.36
N ILE A 381 -42.23 -29.32 29.54
CA ILE A 381 -42.84 -30.64 29.40
C ILE A 381 -43.91 -30.91 30.48
N VAL A 382 -43.67 -30.43 31.69
CA VAL A 382 -44.61 -30.55 32.82
C VAL A 382 -45.63 -29.39 32.92
N GLY A 383 -45.61 -28.47 31.94
CA GLY A 383 -46.58 -27.39 31.80
C GLY A 383 -46.31 -26.16 32.69
N SER A 384 -45.18 -26.09 33.42
CA SER A 384 -44.83 -24.95 34.29
C SER A 384 -44.15 -23.78 33.56
N ARG A 385 -43.78 -23.95 32.28
CA ARG A 385 -43.23 -22.93 31.39
C ARG A 385 -43.92 -22.92 30.05
N THR A 386 -43.87 -21.77 29.38
CA THR A 386 -44.49 -21.57 28.06
C THR A 386 -43.55 -21.93 26.91
N THR A 387 -44.10 -22.15 25.71
CA THR A 387 -43.34 -22.32 24.48
C THR A 387 -42.44 -21.11 24.23
N LEU A 388 -42.90 -19.90 24.56
CA LEU A 388 -42.13 -18.67 24.42
C LEU A 388 -40.85 -18.68 25.30
N ASP A 389 -40.90 -19.23 26.51
CA ASP A 389 -39.76 -19.33 27.42
C ASP A 389 -38.67 -20.23 26.79
N VAL A 390 -39.07 -21.35 26.15
CA VAL A 390 -38.15 -22.25 25.46
C VAL A 390 -37.49 -21.55 24.24
N LEU A 391 -38.31 -20.85 23.44
CA LEU A 391 -37.77 -20.11 22.25
C LEU A 391 -36.80 -19.00 22.68
N ASN A 392 -37.08 -18.29 23.77
CA ASN A 392 -36.18 -17.27 24.33
C ASN A 392 -34.87 -17.87 24.84
N ALA A 393 -34.90 -19.01 25.50
CA ALA A 393 -33.71 -19.70 25.99
C ALA A 393 -32.85 -20.22 24.83
N GLU A 394 -33.46 -20.78 23.78
CA GLU A 394 -32.75 -21.17 22.53
C GLU A 394 -32.07 -19.96 21.86
N GLN A 395 -32.79 -18.83 21.75
CA GLN A 395 -32.21 -17.61 21.17
C GLN A 395 -31.06 -17.06 22.04
N ALA A 396 -31.15 -17.10 23.35
CA ALA A 396 -30.09 -16.69 24.26
C ALA A 396 -28.84 -17.56 24.12
N LEU A 397 -28.99 -18.87 23.94
CA LEU A 397 -27.90 -19.80 23.72
C LEU A 397 -27.26 -19.57 22.33
N LEU A 398 -28.04 -19.37 21.28
CA LEU A 398 -27.56 -19.03 19.97
C LEU A 398 -26.73 -17.74 19.99
N ASN A 399 -27.27 -16.68 20.58
CA ASN A 399 -26.60 -15.37 20.66
C ASN A 399 -25.25 -15.50 21.39
N SER A 400 -25.19 -16.24 22.50
CA SER A 400 -23.92 -16.43 23.23
C SER A 400 -22.90 -17.25 22.43
N ARG A 401 -23.32 -18.26 21.64
CA ARG A 401 -22.44 -19.01 20.72
C ARG A 401 -21.91 -18.13 19.57
N VAL A 402 -22.76 -17.31 18.96
CA VAL A 402 -22.36 -16.34 17.93
C VAL A 402 -21.35 -15.34 18.50
N THR A 403 -21.60 -14.82 19.72
CA THR A 403 -20.66 -13.92 20.41
C THR A 403 -19.31 -14.60 20.67
N LEU A 404 -19.27 -15.90 21.00
CA LEU A 404 -18.00 -16.61 21.16
C LEU A 404 -17.20 -16.67 19.85
N VAL A 405 -17.85 -16.98 18.73
CA VAL A 405 -17.23 -17.00 17.42
C VAL A 405 -16.64 -15.63 17.08
N GLN A 406 -17.39 -14.54 17.33
CA GLN A 406 -16.91 -13.17 17.12
C GLN A 406 -15.71 -12.84 18.02
N ASN A 407 -15.76 -13.21 19.30
CA ASN A 407 -14.67 -12.94 20.25
C ASN A 407 -13.39 -13.72 19.90
N LEU A 408 -13.51 -14.97 19.43
CA LEU A 408 -12.35 -15.76 18.93
C LEU A 408 -11.73 -15.12 17.70
N SER A 409 -12.55 -14.67 16.75
CA SER A 409 -12.11 -13.93 15.58
C SER A 409 -11.40 -12.63 15.96
N ASN A 410 -11.98 -11.87 16.88
CA ASN A 410 -11.40 -10.61 17.40
C ASN A 410 -10.06 -10.85 18.12
N LEU A 411 -9.89 -11.96 18.84
CA LEU A 411 -8.64 -12.29 19.51
C LEU A 411 -7.50 -12.48 18.48
N VAL A 412 -7.78 -13.20 17.39
CA VAL A 412 -6.79 -13.41 16.35
C VAL A 412 -6.44 -12.07 15.70
N THR A 413 -7.42 -11.32 15.20
CA THR A 413 -7.16 -10.04 14.52
C THR A 413 -6.47 -9.03 15.43
N ALA A 414 -6.86 -8.92 16.69
CA ALA A 414 -6.21 -8.03 17.67
C ALA A 414 -4.74 -8.39 17.89
N SER A 415 -4.38 -9.68 17.90
CA SER A 415 -2.99 -10.11 18.06
C SER A 415 -2.09 -9.64 16.91
N TYR A 416 -2.57 -9.68 15.66
CA TYR A 416 -1.87 -9.18 14.49
C TYR A 416 -1.84 -7.65 14.45
N THR A 417 -2.93 -6.98 14.87
CA THR A 417 -2.99 -5.52 14.98
C THR A 417 -1.96 -4.99 15.98
N VAL A 418 -1.74 -5.68 17.11
CA VAL A 418 -0.63 -5.32 18.04
C VAL A 418 0.71 -5.44 17.35
N ALA A 419 0.97 -6.52 16.60
CA ALA A 419 2.21 -6.70 15.86
C ALA A 419 2.43 -5.59 14.82
N ALA A 420 1.37 -5.19 14.11
CA ALA A 420 1.40 -4.06 13.18
C ALA A 420 1.73 -2.74 13.88
N ALA A 421 1.06 -2.45 15.00
CA ALA A 421 1.25 -1.20 15.74
C ALA A 421 2.69 -1.00 16.23
N ILE A 422 3.38 -2.08 16.63
CA ILE A 422 4.78 -2.04 17.05
C ILE A 422 5.78 -2.19 15.88
N GLY A 423 5.30 -2.24 14.63
CA GLY A 423 6.14 -2.31 13.45
C GLY A 423 6.69 -3.70 13.11
N ARG A 424 6.16 -4.78 13.68
CA ARG A 424 6.65 -6.16 13.51
C ARG A 424 5.73 -7.09 12.71
N LEU A 425 4.82 -6.54 11.92
CA LEU A 425 3.97 -7.33 11.03
C LEU A 425 4.57 -7.32 9.61
N THR A 426 5.71 -7.96 9.42
CA THR A 426 6.40 -8.08 8.13
C THR A 426 6.57 -9.54 7.72
N ALA A 427 6.79 -9.81 6.44
CA ALA A 427 7.06 -11.15 5.93
C ALA A 427 8.29 -11.78 6.60
N ARG A 428 9.28 -10.94 6.94
CA ARG A 428 10.51 -11.35 7.64
C ARG A 428 10.22 -11.75 9.09
N ASP A 429 9.47 -10.91 9.83
CA ASP A 429 9.17 -11.16 11.24
C ASP A 429 8.23 -12.37 11.43
N LEU A 430 7.33 -12.59 10.49
CA LEU A 430 6.43 -13.74 10.46
C LEU A 430 7.10 -15.02 9.95
N GLY A 431 8.32 -14.94 9.41
CA GLY A 431 9.04 -16.08 8.86
C GLY A 431 8.32 -16.73 7.68
N LEU A 432 7.67 -15.93 6.82
CA LEU A 432 6.92 -16.45 5.67
C LEU A 432 7.87 -17.06 4.63
N ASN A 433 7.48 -18.18 4.04
CA ASN A 433 8.26 -18.84 2.99
C ASN A 433 8.04 -18.15 1.62
N VAL A 434 8.60 -16.96 1.48
CA VAL A 434 8.51 -16.13 0.26
C VAL A 434 9.86 -15.54 -0.08
N ALA A 435 10.10 -15.26 -1.36
CA ALA A 435 11.23 -14.43 -1.78
C ALA A 435 10.99 -13.00 -1.28
N LEU A 436 11.82 -12.55 -0.35
CA LEU A 436 11.73 -11.20 0.19
C LEU A 436 12.12 -10.18 -0.90
N TYR A 437 11.35 -9.12 -1.00
CA TYR A 437 11.65 -8.00 -1.90
C TYR A 437 12.89 -7.26 -1.40
N ASP A 438 13.90 -7.12 -2.29
CA ASP A 438 15.08 -6.32 -2.01
C ASP A 438 14.81 -4.85 -2.40
N GLU A 439 14.66 -4.01 -1.39
CA GLU A 439 14.37 -2.58 -1.52
C GLU A 439 15.58 -1.75 -1.96
N THR A 440 16.79 -2.34 -1.99
CA THR A 440 18.04 -1.64 -2.35
C THR A 440 18.49 -1.93 -3.78
N ALA A 441 18.13 -3.09 -4.31
CA ALA A 441 18.65 -3.58 -5.58
C ALA A 441 18.34 -2.64 -6.77
N TYR A 442 17.12 -2.09 -6.85
CA TYR A 442 16.77 -1.14 -7.90
C TYR A 442 17.52 0.19 -7.74
N TYR A 443 17.56 0.71 -6.51
CA TYR A 443 18.29 1.93 -6.19
C TYR A 443 19.76 1.85 -6.60
N ASP A 444 20.45 0.76 -6.29
CA ASP A 444 21.86 0.55 -6.62
C ASP A 444 22.06 0.44 -8.16
N ALA A 445 21.13 -0.18 -8.86
CA ALA A 445 21.18 -0.32 -10.31
C ALA A 445 21.02 1.03 -11.04
N VAL A 446 20.17 1.95 -10.53
CA VAL A 446 19.86 3.20 -11.22
C VAL A 446 20.68 4.39 -10.77
N ARG A 447 21.20 4.40 -9.54
CA ARG A 447 21.95 5.54 -8.97
C ARG A 447 23.07 6.05 -9.87
N GLY A 448 23.83 5.15 -10.47
CA GLY A 448 24.96 5.46 -11.36
C GLY A 448 24.60 5.64 -12.84
N LYS A 449 23.37 5.31 -13.24
CA LYS A 449 22.97 5.26 -14.66
C LYS A 449 23.03 6.64 -15.31
N LEU A 450 23.72 6.73 -16.45
CA LEU A 450 23.93 8.01 -17.14
C LEU A 450 22.92 8.25 -18.27
N TRP A 451 22.50 7.19 -18.96
CA TRP A 451 21.59 7.25 -20.12
C TRP A 451 20.82 5.94 -20.28
N GLY A 452 19.83 5.97 -21.17
CA GLY A 452 19.02 4.80 -21.52
C GLY A 452 17.71 4.75 -20.78
N THR A 453 16.68 4.23 -21.45
CA THR A 453 15.31 4.08 -20.97
C THR A 453 14.99 2.64 -20.55
N GLY A 454 16.00 1.76 -20.49
CA GLY A 454 15.82 0.36 -20.08
C GLY A 454 15.39 0.29 -18.60
N ASP A 455 14.39 -0.54 -18.32
CA ASP A 455 13.85 -0.74 -16.98
C ASP A 455 14.67 -1.81 -16.22
N ALA A 456 15.45 -1.36 -15.23
CA ALA A 456 16.24 -2.25 -14.38
C ALA A 456 15.34 -3.17 -13.51
N ALA A 457 14.05 -2.85 -13.33
CA ALA A 457 13.12 -3.71 -12.61
C ALA A 457 12.82 -5.03 -13.35
N THR A 458 12.99 -5.06 -14.69
CA THR A 458 12.73 -6.28 -15.47
C THR A 458 13.83 -7.33 -15.30
N GLU A 459 15.00 -6.92 -14.82
CA GLU A 459 16.20 -7.76 -14.71
C GLU A 459 16.39 -8.37 -13.30
N GLN A 460 15.52 -8.02 -12.34
CA GLN A 460 15.66 -8.47 -10.96
C GLN A 460 14.80 -9.68 -10.61
N PRO A 461 15.38 -10.73 -9.98
CA PRO A 461 14.62 -11.83 -9.38
C PRO A 461 13.86 -11.31 -8.14
N GLY A 462 12.57 -11.61 -8.02
CA GLY A 462 11.74 -11.23 -6.87
C GLY A 462 10.55 -10.31 -7.20
N ARG A 463 10.01 -10.48 -8.41
CA ARG A 463 8.75 -9.86 -8.82
C ARG A 463 7.55 -10.44 -8.10
#